data_6c30e92640f4c217ab9fde903e15fad5
#
_entry.id   6c30e92640f4c217ab9fde903e15fad5
#
_cell.length_a   1.000
_cell.length_b   1.000
_cell.length_c   1.000
_cell.angle_alpha   90.00
_cell.angle_beta   90.00
_cell.angle_gamma   90.00
#
_symmetry.space_group_name_H-M   'P 1'
#
loop_
_entity.id
_entity.type
_entity.pdbx_description
1 polymer ?
#
loop_
_entity_poly.entity_id
_entity_poly.type
_entity_poly.pdbx_seq_one_letter_code
_entity_poly.pdbx_strand_id
1 'polypeptide(L)'
;MIQNKNRQPDLYPVKGRYSPGEPVSLMLETPPDFADEVAITCMHLEVCLFEARCPVTGGKEQILLPEFPGDFLGLGVRARLYKDGALRATLYTAADISEPGRVVRYGFLSDFAAEDADDDGDVASMAKYHINLVQFYDWSYRHDQLVPPSEEYQDMMGKRNSLQCVRRKIDACHARGMGSTAYAAVYAASRPFWEEHRDWGLYALPGKPLVFIDTFYFMNIAETCPWHGHIIEQYRNVMAEVGFDGIHMDTYGYPKTALNAAGEPCELKEQLPKLIEDTAAKLRVGDREPR
;
A
#
# COMPACT_ATOMS: atom_id res chain seq x y z
N MET A 1 -0.06 8.65 32.43
CA MET A 1 -1.07 8.71 31.34
C MET A 1 -1.85 9.99 31.48
N ILE A 2 -1.65 10.96 30.61
CA ILE A 2 -2.45 12.21 30.59
C ILE A 2 -3.75 11.84 29.88
N GLN A 3 -4.83 11.68 30.64
CA GLN A 3 -6.17 11.56 30.05
C GLN A 3 -6.49 12.88 29.34
N ASN A 4 -6.47 12.84 28.02
CA ASN A 4 -6.81 13.98 27.18
C ASN A 4 -8.33 14.20 27.24
N LYS A 5 -8.82 15.01 28.21
CA LYS A 5 -10.25 15.30 28.47
C LYS A 5 -10.97 16.03 27.32
N ASN A 6 -10.27 16.36 26.23
CA ASN A 6 -10.79 17.11 25.07
C ASN A 6 -10.83 16.29 23.78
N ARG A 7 -10.85 14.97 23.82
CA ARG A 7 -11.02 14.19 22.59
C ARG A 7 -12.44 14.41 22.06
N GLN A 8 -12.52 14.90 20.85
CA GLN A 8 -13.77 14.93 20.08
C GLN A 8 -14.19 13.49 19.76
N PRO A 9 -15.50 13.17 19.70
CA PRO A 9 -15.95 11.87 19.24
C PRO A 9 -15.50 11.64 17.79
N ASP A 10 -15.13 10.41 17.46
CA ASP A 10 -14.65 9.99 16.15
C ASP A 10 -15.38 8.72 15.68
N LEU A 11 -15.62 8.60 14.38
CA LEU A 11 -16.26 7.44 13.76
C LEU A 11 -15.52 7.08 12.47
N TYR A 12 -15.05 5.83 12.35
CA TYR A 12 -14.33 5.38 11.19
C TYR A 12 -14.52 3.87 10.93
N PRO A 13 -14.35 3.40 9.68
CA PRO A 13 -14.38 1.98 9.37
C PRO A 13 -13.15 1.29 9.96
N VAL A 14 -13.30 0.05 10.41
CA VAL A 14 -12.19 -0.77 10.92
C VAL A 14 -11.25 -1.18 9.78
N LYS A 15 -11.80 -1.32 8.57
CA LYS A 15 -11.06 -1.70 7.37
C LYS A 15 -11.10 -0.61 6.30
N GLY A 16 -10.04 -0.52 5.51
CA GLY A 16 -9.99 0.36 4.33
C GLY A 16 -10.92 -0.12 3.20
N ARG A 17 -11.32 -1.41 3.21
CA ARG A 17 -12.24 -2.05 2.27
C ARG A 17 -12.84 -3.32 2.89
N TYR A 18 -14.07 -3.62 2.56
CA TYR A 18 -14.77 -4.86 2.89
C TYR A 18 -15.03 -5.67 1.62
N SER A 19 -14.97 -6.99 1.72
CA SER A 19 -15.32 -7.88 0.61
C SER A 19 -16.85 -7.98 0.47
N PRO A 20 -17.39 -8.28 -0.72
CA PRO A 20 -18.80 -8.64 -0.88
C PRO A 20 -19.20 -9.77 0.06
N GLY A 21 -20.35 -9.61 0.75
CA GLY A 21 -20.82 -10.58 1.75
C GLY A 21 -20.11 -10.50 3.12
N GLU A 22 -19.24 -9.51 3.32
CA GLU A 22 -18.59 -9.29 4.61
C GLU A 22 -19.37 -8.25 5.44
N PRO A 23 -19.64 -8.51 6.75
CA PRO A 23 -20.22 -7.52 7.64
C PRO A 23 -19.29 -6.30 7.80
N VAL A 24 -19.85 -5.09 7.76
CA VAL A 24 -19.08 -3.85 7.90
C VAL A 24 -18.90 -3.54 9.39
N SER A 25 -17.67 -3.30 9.81
CA SER A 25 -17.33 -2.91 11.18
C SER A 25 -16.91 -1.45 11.24
N LEU A 26 -17.54 -0.70 12.14
CA LEU A 26 -17.18 0.68 12.44
C LEU A 26 -16.56 0.75 13.84
N MET A 27 -15.64 1.68 14.03
CA MET A 27 -15.13 2.05 15.34
C MET A 27 -15.69 3.41 15.73
N LEU A 28 -16.37 3.45 16.86
CA LEU A 28 -16.81 4.67 17.51
C LEU A 28 -15.91 4.96 18.70
N GLU A 29 -15.31 6.13 18.75
CA GLU A 29 -14.56 6.62 19.91
C GLU A 29 -15.30 7.83 20.51
N THR A 30 -15.66 7.76 21.78
CA THR A 30 -16.30 8.86 22.49
C THR A 30 -15.61 9.13 23.82
N PRO A 31 -15.61 10.39 24.32
CA PRO A 31 -15.25 10.66 25.70
C PRO A 31 -16.17 9.89 26.67
N PRO A 32 -15.71 9.57 27.89
CA PRO A 32 -16.57 9.02 28.93
C PRO A 32 -17.81 9.91 29.14
N ASP A 33 -18.97 9.28 29.38
CA ASP A 33 -20.25 9.95 29.62
C ASP A 33 -20.73 10.93 28.53
N PHE A 34 -20.14 10.88 27.33
CA PHE A 34 -20.52 11.75 26.22
C PHE A 34 -21.88 11.42 25.63
N ALA A 35 -22.18 10.14 25.48
CA ALA A 35 -23.39 9.60 24.94
C ALA A 35 -23.77 8.28 25.63
N ASP A 36 -25.06 7.91 25.60
CA ASP A 36 -25.58 6.64 26.05
C ASP A 36 -26.26 5.85 24.91
N GLU A 37 -26.54 6.50 23.80
CA GLU A 37 -27.13 5.88 22.61
C GLU A 37 -26.51 6.46 21.33
N VAL A 38 -26.33 5.60 20.31
CA VAL A 38 -26.03 5.99 18.95
C VAL A 38 -27.13 5.51 18.00
N ALA A 39 -27.62 6.41 17.14
CA ALA A 39 -28.46 6.07 15.99
C ALA A 39 -27.65 6.08 14.73
N ILE A 40 -27.51 4.91 14.09
CA ILE A 40 -26.77 4.71 12.83
C ILE A 40 -27.75 4.72 11.68
N THR A 41 -27.41 5.44 10.61
CA THR A 41 -28.09 5.37 9.30
C THR A 41 -27.04 5.08 8.24
N CYS A 42 -27.26 4.02 7.46
CA CYS A 42 -26.38 3.64 6.34
C CYS A 42 -27.10 3.91 5.02
N MET A 43 -26.44 4.60 4.11
CA MET A 43 -27.02 5.04 2.85
C MET A 43 -26.09 4.67 1.69
N HIS A 44 -26.70 4.30 0.57
CA HIS A 44 -26.03 4.31 -0.74
C HIS A 44 -26.70 5.37 -1.60
N LEU A 45 -25.95 6.40 -1.93
CA LEU A 45 -26.49 7.61 -2.53
C LEU A 45 -27.67 8.16 -1.69
N GLU A 46 -28.88 8.20 -2.25
CA GLU A 46 -30.09 8.70 -1.57
C GLU A 46 -30.92 7.58 -0.89
N VAL A 47 -30.52 6.31 -1.07
CA VAL A 47 -31.27 5.15 -0.57
C VAL A 47 -30.77 4.77 0.81
N CYS A 48 -31.66 4.78 1.81
CA CYS A 48 -31.38 4.23 3.12
C CYS A 48 -31.40 2.70 3.05
N LEU A 49 -30.25 2.07 3.37
CA LEU A 49 -30.09 0.62 3.36
C LEU A 49 -30.24 0.00 4.74
N PHE A 50 -29.97 0.75 5.81
CA PHE A 50 -30.01 0.24 7.16
C PHE A 50 -30.14 1.38 8.18
N GLU A 51 -30.95 1.15 9.22
CA GLU A 51 -31.02 2.00 10.40
C GLU A 51 -31.06 1.14 11.67
N ALA A 52 -30.33 1.57 12.69
CA ALA A 52 -30.34 0.96 14.00
C ALA A 52 -30.06 1.99 15.11
N ARG A 53 -30.45 1.62 16.35
CA ARG A 53 -30.03 2.31 17.56
C ARG A 53 -29.36 1.31 18.49
N CYS A 54 -28.23 1.70 19.03
CA CYS A 54 -27.43 0.88 19.92
C CYS A 54 -27.05 1.67 21.18
N PRO A 55 -27.03 1.04 22.36
CA PRO A 55 -26.46 1.66 23.53
C PRO A 55 -24.95 1.83 23.36
N VAL A 56 -24.40 2.89 23.95
CA VAL A 56 -22.94 3.14 24.01
C VAL A 56 -22.56 3.49 25.43
N THR A 57 -21.36 3.08 25.83
CA THR A 57 -20.87 3.27 27.20
C THR A 57 -19.71 4.27 27.27
N GLY A 58 -19.21 4.65 26.12
CA GLY A 58 -18.04 5.55 25.99
C GLY A 58 -16.72 4.79 25.89
N GLY A 59 -15.69 5.51 25.43
CA GLY A 59 -14.41 4.92 25.10
C GLY A 59 -14.35 4.50 23.63
N LYS A 60 -13.78 3.34 23.36
CA LYS A 60 -13.60 2.80 22.02
C LYS A 60 -14.47 1.55 21.85
N GLU A 61 -15.48 1.66 21.01
CA GLU A 61 -16.50 0.63 20.81
C GLU A 61 -16.64 0.26 19.33
N GLN A 62 -16.72 -1.04 19.06
CA GLN A 62 -16.96 -1.54 17.71
C GLN A 62 -18.47 -1.69 17.47
N ILE A 63 -18.95 -1.12 16.37
CA ILE A 63 -20.33 -1.27 15.89
C ILE A 63 -20.30 -2.17 14.67
N LEU A 64 -20.97 -3.30 14.75
CA LEU A 64 -21.09 -4.25 13.67
C LEU A 64 -22.38 -3.95 12.88
N LEU A 65 -22.25 -3.67 11.61
CA LEU A 65 -23.33 -3.53 10.65
C LEU A 65 -23.58 -4.85 9.93
N PRO A 66 -24.77 -5.06 9.34
CA PRO A 66 -25.04 -6.26 8.56
C PRO A 66 -24.20 -6.33 7.29
N GLU A 67 -24.27 -7.45 6.61
CA GLU A 67 -23.83 -7.59 5.22
C GLU A 67 -24.71 -6.74 4.31
N PHE A 68 -24.09 -6.08 3.32
CA PHE A 68 -24.83 -5.32 2.32
C PHE A 68 -24.71 -6.04 0.96
N PRO A 69 -25.80 -6.12 0.19
CA PRO A 69 -25.76 -6.77 -1.11
C PRO A 69 -24.97 -5.96 -2.13
N GLY A 70 -24.27 -6.67 -3.02
CA GLY A 70 -23.54 -6.08 -4.14
C GLY A 70 -22.03 -6.18 -3.98
N ASP A 71 -21.35 -6.04 -5.11
CA ASP A 71 -19.89 -6.16 -5.26
C ASP A 71 -19.18 -4.83 -5.54
N PHE A 72 -19.95 -3.74 -5.52
CA PHE A 72 -19.43 -2.38 -5.76
C PHE A 72 -20.35 -1.36 -5.08
N LEU A 73 -20.19 -1.21 -3.77
CA LEU A 73 -21.05 -0.36 -2.95
C LEU A 73 -20.23 0.62 -2.12
N GLY A 74 -20.44 1.91 -2.34
CA GLY A 74 -20.02 2.96 -1.42
C GLY A 74 -21.12 3.21 -0.38
N LEU A 75 -20.81 2.91 0.88
CA LEU A 75 -21.74 3.05 1.99
C LEU A 75 -21.44 4.34 2.75
N GLY A 76 -22.34 5.33 2.67
CA GLY A 76 -22.31 6.50 3.55
C GLY A 76 -22.91 6.16 4.90
N VAL A 77 -22.24 6.54 5.99
CA VAL A 77 -22.69 6.27 7.36
C VAL A 77 -22.83 7.57 8.14
N ARG A 78 -24.00 7.77 8.74
CA ARG A 78 -24.27 8.84 9.69
C ARG A 78 -24.55 8.24 11.06
N ALA A 79 -23.82 8.71 12.08
CA ALA A 79 -24.05 8.36 13.48
C ALA A 79 -24.51 9.59 14.26
N ARG A 80 -25.68 9.53 14.89
CA ARG A 80 -26.18 10.54 15.80
C ARG A 80 -26.04 10.03 17.23
N LEU A 81 -25.26 10.77 18.03
CA LEU A 81 -25.00 10.44 19.43
C LEU A 81 -25.96 11.18 20.34
N TYR A 82 -26.60 10.46 21.24
CA TYR A 82 -27.55 11.00 22.19
C TYR A 82 -27.07 10.77 23.63
N LYS A 83 -27.45 11.69 24.54
CA LYS A 83 -27.31 11.56 25.97
C LYS A 83 -28.61 12.00 26.61
N ASP A 84 -29.24 11.14 27.42
CA ASP A 84 -30.54 11.40 28.04
C ASP A 84 -31.61 11.87 27.04
N GLY A 85 -31.59 11.27 25.81
CA GLY A 85 -32.48 11.62 24.71
C GLY A 85 -32.13 12.91 23.95
N ALA A 86 -31.14 13.69 24.38
CA ALA A 86 -30.70 14.90 23.71
C ALA A 86 -29.58 14.63 22.73
N LEU A 87 -29.65 15.15 21.48
CA LEU A 87 -28.61 15.04 20.48
C LEU A 87 -27.34 15.80 20.92
N ARG A 88 -26.22 15.11 20.99
CA ARG A 88 -24.93 15.65 21.41
C ARG A 88 -23.99 15.90 20.22
N ALA A 89 -23.97 14.98 19.25
CA ALA A 89 -23.14 15.09 18.04
C ALA A 89 -23.73 14.31 16.87
N THR A 90 -23.34 14.70 15.66
CA THR A 90 -23.54 13.91 14.44
C THR A 90 -22.20 13.71 13.77
N LEU A 91 -21.85 12.45 13.53
CA LEU A 91 -20.62 12.03 12.88
C LEU A 91 -20.94 11.41 11.52
N TYR A 92 -19.99 11.50 10.63
CA TYR A 92 -20.09 10.91 9.28
C TYR A 92 -18.82 10.14 8.95
N THR A 93 -19.01 8.99 8.32
CA THR A 93 -17.91 8.22 7.71
C THR A 93 -18.43 7.49 6.47
N ALA A 94 -17.61 6.68 5.86
CA ALA A 94 -17.99 5.82 4.75
C ALA A 94 -17.33 4.45 4.89
N ALA A 95 -17.82 3.47 4.12
CA ALA A 95 -17.17 2.19 3.94
C ALA A 95 -17.33 1.75 2.48
N ASP A 96 -16.31 1.08 1.94
CA ASP A 96 -16.38 0.49 0.62
C ASP A 96 -16.54 -1.02 0.70
N ILE A 97 -17.47 -1.53 -0.07
CA ILE A 97 -17.70 -2.96 -0.27
C ILE A 97 -17.40 -3.24 -1.74
N SER A 98 -16.31 -3.93 -2.01
CA SER A 98 -15.87 -4.21 -3.38
C SER A 98 -14.84 -5.35 -3.43
N GLU A 99 -14.67 -5.92 -4.62
CA GLU A 99 -13.53 -6.78 -4.88
C GLU A 99 -12.20 -5.98 -4.81
N PRO A 100 -11.09 -6.65 -4.48
CA PRO A 100 -9.77 -6.02 -4.47
C PRO A 100 -9.41 -5.35 -5.80
N GLY A 101 -8.78 -4.17 -5.74
CA GLY A 101 -8.32 -3.45 -6.93
C GLY A 101 -9.41 -2.71 -7.73
N ARG A 102 -10.70 -2.90 -7.42
CA ARG A 102 -11.80 -2.26 -8.16
C ARG A 102 -11.94 -0.76 -7.87
N VAL A 103 -11.70 -0.37 -6.63
CA VAL A 103 -11.60 1.04 -6.20
C VAL A 103 -10.29 1.20 -5.45
N VAL A 104 -9.35 1.94 -6.03
CA VAL A 104 -8.04 2.15 -5.43
C VAL A 104 -7.98 3.53 -4.77
N ARG A 105 -7.70 3.55 -3.46
CA ARG A 105 -7.27 4.72 -2.70
C ARG A 105 -5.88 4.45 -2.21
N TYR A 106 -4.94 5.17 -2.77
CA TYR A 106 -3.52 4.89 -2.67
C TYR A 106 -2.84 5.73 -1.60
N GLY A 107 -1.96 5.10 -0.84
CA GLY A 107 -1.07 5.75 0.10
C GLY A 107 0.30 5.10 0.09
N PHE A 108 1.25 5.62 0.88
CA PHE A 108 2.56 5.01 1.01
C PHE A 108 3.09 5.10 2.44
N LEU A 109 3.91 4.11 2.81
CA LEU A 109 4.73 4.06 4.02
C LEU A 109 6.19 4.18 3.64
N SER A 110 7.00 4.76 4.51
CA SER A 110 8.43 4.95 4.28
C SER A 110 9.32 4.62 5.49
N ASP A 111 8.74 4.29 6.65
CA ASP A 111 9.49 4.03 7.87
C ASP A 111 9.38 2.57 8.29
N PHE A 112 10.55 1.89 8.28
CA PHE A 112 10.67 0.46 8.52
C PHE A 112 11.84 0.14 9.46
N ALA A 113 12.14 1.02 10.40
CA ALA A 113 13.16 0.77 11.40
C ALA A 113 12.70 -0.34 12.39
N ALA A 114 13.63 -1.03 13.02
CA ALA A 114 13.31 -2.13 13.92
C ALA A 114 12.43 -1.70 15.10
N GLU A 115 12.65 -0.47 15.59
CA GLU A 115 11.88 0.14 16.68
C GLU A 115 10.41 0.41 16.33
N ASP A 116 10.08 0.52 15.03
CA ASP A 116 8.72 0.77 14.52
C ASP A 116 7.92 -0.52 14.27
N ALA A 117 8.54 -1.70 14.50
CA ALA A 117 7.93 -2.98 14.17
C ALA A 117 6.64 -3.28 14.95
N ASP A 118 6.50 -2.75 16.17
CA ASP A 118 5.31 -2.95 17.01
C ASP A 118 4.32 -1.78 16.95
N ASP A 119 4.63 -0.72 16.17
CA ASP A 119 3.74 0.43 15.95
C ASP A 119 3.03 0.29 14.59
N ASP A 120 1.72 0.10 14.64
CA ASP A 120 0.84 0.09 13.46
C ASP A 120 -0.02 1.36 13.34
N GLY A 121 0.29 2.41 14.08
CA GLY A 121 -0.48 3.65 14.14
C GLY A 121 -0.54 4.40 12.81
N ASP A 122 0.48 4.30 11.98
CA ASP A 122 0.52 4.82 10.62
C ASP A 122 -0.47 4.08 9.71
N VAL A 123 -0.48 2.74 9.72
CA VAL A 123 -1.43 1.91 8.97
C VAL A 123 -2.86 2.14 9.47
N ALA A 124 -3.06 2.23 10.78
CA ALA A 124 -4.36 2.55 11.38
C ALA A 124 -4.88 3.93 10.95
N SER A 125 -3.98 4.92 10.87
CA SER A 125 -4.32 6.25 10.36
C SER A 125 -4.73 6.22 8.90
N MET A 126 -4.02 5.48 8.05
CA MET A 126 -4.37 5.30 6.64
C MET A 126 -5.76 4.67 6.48
N ALA A 127 -6.09 3.64 7.26
CA ALA A 127 -7.41 3.01 7.23
C ALA A 127 -8.54 4.01 7.56
N LYS A 128 -8.33 4.93 8.51
CA LYS A 128 -9.28 6.02 8.81
C LYS A 128 -9.52 6.96 7.63
N TYR A 129 -8.52 7.15 6.74
CA TYR A 129 -8.63 7.91 5.50
C TYR A 129 -9.09 7.06 4.31
N HIS A 130 -9.57 5.86 4.55
CA HIS A 130 -10.08 4.92 3.54
C HIS A 130 -9.03 4.50 2.50
N ILE A 131 -7.75 4.59 2.83
CA ILE A 131 -6.68 4.02 1.99
C ILE A 131 -6.84 2.50 1.99
N ASN A 132 -6.76 1.90 0.81
CA ASN A 132 -6.93 0.46 0.65
C ASN A 132 -5.83 -0.22 -0.19
N LEU A 133 -4.86 0.56 -0.67
CA LEU A 133 -3.63 0.07 -1.31
C LEU A 133 -2.45 0.92 -0.84
N VAL A 134 -1.43 0.28 -0.28
CA VAL A 134 -0.28 0.95 0.31
C VAL A 134 1.00 0.55 -0.40
N GLN A 135 1.73 1.53 -0.89
CA GLN A 135 3.09 1.37 -1.38
C GLN A 135 4.06 1.43 -0.20
N PHE A 136 4.99 0.50 -0.15
CA PHE A 136 6.11 0.49 0.79
C PHE A 136 7.31 1.12 0.09
N TYR A 137 7.56 2.39 0.37
CA TYR A 137 8.59 3.19 -0.30
C TYR A 137 9.94 3.00 0.37
N ASP A 138 11.01 2.76 -0.43
CA ASP A 138 12.39 2.59 0.06
C ASP A 138 12.53 1.49 1.15
N TRP A 139 11.76 0.41 1.00
CA TRP A 139 11.82 -0.75 1.89
C TRP A 139 12.94 -1.73 1.52
N SER A 140 13.41 -1.73 0.26
CA SER A 140 14.28 -2.77 -0.31
C SER A 140 15.75 -2.59 0.09
N TYR A 141 16.53 -3.69 0.01
CA TYR A 141 17.97 -3.64 0.23
C TYR A 141 18.71 -2.92 -0.90
N ARG A 142 18.48 -3.37 -2.13
CA ARG A 142 19.01 -2.81 -3.39
C ARG A 142 17.94 -2.96 -4.46
N HIS A 143 18.03 -2.20 -5.55
CA HIS A 143 17.08 -2.40 -6.65
C HIS A 143 17.46 -3.57 -7.56
N ASP A 144 18.72 -3.98 -7.55
CA ASP A 144 19.22 -5.20 -8.20
C ASP A 144 19.09 -6.45 -7.31
N GLN A 145 18.86 -6.28 -6.03
CA GLN A 145 18.57 -7.33 -5.04
C GLN A 145 17.56 -6.79 -4.04
N LEU A 146 16.26 -6.96 -4.34
CA LEU A 146 15.20 -6.34 -3.54
C LEU A 146 15.10 -6.95 -2.13
N VAL A 147 15.08 -8.29 -2.04
CA VAL A 147 15.02 -8.98 -0.74
C VAL A 147 16.38 -8.83 -0.03
N PRO A 148 16.38 -8.32 1.22
CA PRO A 148 17.61 -8.11 1.98
C PRO A 148 18.23 -9.46 2.40
N PRO A 149 19.58 -9.51 2.54
CA PRO A 149 20.29 -10.72 2.97
C PRO A 149 20.20 -10.98 4.49
N SER A 150 19.65 -10.05 5.25
CA SER A 150 19.54 -10.11 6.72
C SER A 150 18.30 -9.37 7.22
N GLU A 151 17.88 -9.65 8.46
CA GLU A 151 16.71 -9.01 9.08
C GLU A 151 16.89 -7.50 9.25
N GLU A 152 18.07 -7.03 9.62
CA GLU A 152 18.41 -5.62 9.65
C GLU A 152 19.39 -5.31 8.51
N TYR A 153 19.13 -4.24 7.79
CA TYR A 153 19.91 -3.83 6.63
C TYR A 153 19.89 -2.31 6.41
N GLN A 154 20.76 -1.84 5.53
CA GLN A 154 20.71 -0.47 5.02
C GLN A 154 20.32 -0.51 3.54
N ASP A 155 19.41 0.37 3.15
CA ASP A 155 19.08 0.59 1.75
C ASP A 155 20.21 1.30 0.99
N MET A 156 19.97 1.60 -0.29
CA MET A 156 20.98 2.28 -1.14
C MET A 156 21.26 3.74 -0.72
N MET A 157 20.35 4.34 0.06
CA MET A 157 20.50 5.70 0.58
C MET A 157 21.09 5.73 2.00
N GLY A 158 21.40 4.55 2.59
CA GLY A 158 21.97 4.42 3.93
C GLY A 158 20.94 4.42 5.06
N LYS A 159 19.64 4.39 4.75
CA LYS A 159 18.57 4.27 5.75
C LYS A 159 18.55 2.86 6.34
N ARG A 160 18.47 2.76 7.67
CA ARG A 160 18.32 1.47 8.35
C ARG A 160 16.88 1.00 8.32
N ASN A 161 16.69 -0.22 7.88
CA ASN A 161 15.41 -0.90 7.77
C ASN A 161 15.47 -2.27 8.45
N SER A 162 14.30 -2.81 8.81
CA SER A 162 14.07 -4.14 9.35
C SER A 162 13.05 -4.89 8.51
N LEU A 163 13.41 -6.07 8.03
CA LEU A 163 12.50 -6.94 7.28
C LEU A 163 11.32 -7.41 8.15
N GLN A 164 11.55 -7.59 9.45
CA GLN A 164 10.49 -7.89 10.41
C GLN A 164 9.47 -6.75 10.49
N CYS A 165 9.94 -5.48 10.54
CA CYS A 165 9.05 -4.31 10.52
C CYS A 165 8.23 -4.27 9.23
N VAL A 166 8.85 -4.47 8.07
CA VAL A 166 8.16 -4.54 6.77
C VAL A 166 7.04 -5.60 6.81
N ARG A 167 7.35 -6.83 7.24
CA ARG A 167 6.36 -7.92 7.32
C ARG A 167 5.21 -7.60 8.27
N ARG A 168 5.50 -7.04 9.45
CA ARG A 168 4.45 -6.65 10.41
C ARG A 168 3.53 -5.56 9.89
N LYS A 169 4.06 -4.60 9.16
CA LYS A 169 3.24 -3.56 8.52
C LYS A 169 2.42 -4.11 7.35
N ILE A 170 2.92 -5.10 6.61
CA ILE A 170 2.12 -5.86 5.63
C ILE A 170 0.95 -6.58 6.32
N ASP A 171 1.22 -7.30 7.41
CA ASP A 171 0.18 -7.98 8.20
C ASP A 171 -0.86 -6.98 8.74
N ALA A 172 -0.42 -5.81 9.21
CA ALA A 172 -1.29 -4.75 9.68
C ALA A 172 -2.19 -4.17 8.56
N CYS A 173 -1.66 -4.05 7.33
CA CYS A 173 -2.44 -3.69 6.14
C CYS A 173 -3.50 -4.76 5.84
N HIS A 174 -3.08 -6.04 5.78
CA HIS A 174 -3.98 -7.17 5.48
C HIS A 174 -5.10 -7.29 6.52
N ALA A 175 -4.79 -7.15 7.82
CA ALA A 175 -5.80 -7.16 8.89
C ALA A 175 -6.87 -6.08 8.72
N ARG A 176 -6.55 -4.99 7.98
CA ARG A 176 -7.47 -3.88 7.68
C ARG A 176 -8.03 -3.92 6.26
N GLY A 177 -7.94 -5.05 5.56
CA GLY A 177 -8.46 -5.19 4.19
C GLY A 177 -7.73 -4.32 3.16
N MET A 178 -6.51 -3.89 3.46
CA MET A 178 -5.67 -3.07 2.60
C MET A 178 -4.65 -3.96 1.88
N GLY A 179 -4.41 -3.69 0.59
CA GLY A 179 -3.33 -4.33 -0.15
C GLY A 179 -2.00 -3.62 0.09
N SER A 180 -0.90 -4.36 -0.07
CA SER A 180 0.47 -3.88 0.05
C SER A 180 1.24 -4.08 -1.24
N THR A 181 1.98 -3.04 -1.70
CA THR A 181 2.82 -3.13 -2.90
C THR A 181 4.27 -2.75 -2.57
N ALA A 182 5.19 -3.57 -3.07
CA ALA A 182 6.60 -3.29 -2.97
C ALA A 182 7.02 -2.23 -3.99
N TYR A 183 7.59 -1.12 -3.53
CA TYR A 183 8.25 -0.18 -4.41
C TYR A 183 9.48 -0.82 -5.06
N ALA A 184 9.62 -0.65 -6.36
CA ALA A 184 10.78 -1.09 -7.12
C ALA A 184 11.07 -0.15 -8.30
N ALA A 185 12.29 0.37 -8.36
CA ALA A 185 12.75 1.14 -9.51
C ALA A 185 13.16 0.19 -10.63
N VAL A 186 12.41 0.21 -11.74
CA VAL A 186 12.48 -0.83 -12.79
C VAL A 186 13.85 -0.95 -13.48
N TYR A 187 14.65 0.09 -13.49
CA TYR A 187 15.95 0.11 -14.16
C TYR A 187 17.11 0.59 -13.26
N ALA A 188 16.90 0.65 -11.96
CA ALA A 188 17.98 1.05 -11.06
C ALA A 188 18.80 -0.15 -10.58
N ALA A 189 20.11 -0.02 -10.61
CA ALA A 189 21.02 -0.98 -10.02
C ALA A 189 22.06 -0.28 -9.15
N SER A 190 22.63 -1.01 -8.19
CA SER A 190 23.77 -0.57 -7.42
C SER A 190 25.03 -0.50 -8.31
N ARG A 191 25.98 0.32 -7.90
CA ARG A 191 27.26 0.45 -8.63
C ARG A 191 28.00 -0.88 -8.76
N PRO A 192 28.14 -1.72 -7.71
CA PRO A 192 28.82 -3.02 -7.84
C PRO A 192 28.13 -3.91 -8.87
N PHE A 193 26.81 -4.02 -8.85
CA PHE A 193 26.08 -4.81 -9.83
C PHE A 193 26.30 -4.30 -11.25
N TRP A 194 26.19 -2.98 -11.46
CA TRP A 194 26.43 -2.39 -12.79
C TRP A 194 27.86 -2.60 -13.27
N GLU A 195 28.88 -2.56 -12.39
CA GLU A 195 30.28 -2.79 -12.76
C GLU A 195 30.53 -4.22 -13.27
N GLU A 196 29.78 -5.19 -12.77
CA GLU A 196 29.79 -6.59 -13.21
C GLU A 196 29.00 -6.82 -14.50
N HIS A 197 27.98 -5.97 -14.77
CA HIS A 197 27.03 -6.11 -15.87
C HIS A 197 26.94 -4.85 -16.73
N ARG A 198 28.05 -4.27 -17.10
CA ARG A 198 28.11 -3.03 -17.91
C ARG A 198 27.41 -3.16 -19.26
N ASP A 199 27.42 -4.33 -19.83
CA ASP A 199 26.73 -4.67 -21.07
C ASP A 199 25.20 -4.66 -20.97
N TRP A 200 24.65 -4.67 -19.74
CA TRP A 200 23.21 -4.51 -19.48
C TRP A 200 22.82 -3.05 -19.19
N GLY A 201 23.80 -2.17 -19.06
CA GLY A 201 23.59 -0.78 -18.67
C GLY A 201 23.02 0.10 -19.78
N LEU A 202 22.44 1.22 -19.38
CA LEU A 202 22.04 2.31 -20.26
C LEU A 202 23.06 3.46 -20.20
N TYR A 203 23.25 4.13 -21.32
CA TYR A 203 24.25 5.15 -21.50
C TYR A 203 23.66 6.44 -22.09
N ALA A 204 24.12 7.59 -21.59
CA ALA A 204 23.79 8.90 -22.16
C ALA A 204 24.55 9.15 -23.48
N LEU A 205 25.81 8.70 -23.53
CA LEU A 205 26.72 8.73 -24.65
C LEU A 205 27.58 7.44 -24.60
N PRO A 206 28.23 7.04 -25.70
CA PRO A 206 29.13 5.89 -25.68
C PRO A 206 30.16 5.98 -24.54
N GLY A 207 30.17 4.96 -23.66
CA GLY A 207 31.06 4.88 -22.50
C GLY A 207 30.66 5.76 -21.29
N LYS A 208 29.62 6.57 -21.38
CA LYS A 208 29.11 7.39 -20.28
C LYS A 208 27.80 6.82 -19.74
N PRO A 209 27.81 6.06 -18.62
CA PRO A 209 26.60 5.46 -18.07
C PRO A 209 25.59 6.51 -17.65
N LEU A 210 24.32 6.16 -17.71
CA LEU A 210 23.25 6.92 -17.07
C LEU A 210 23.25 6.59 -15.58
N VAL A 211 23.29 7.63 -14.74
CA VAL A 211 23.28 7.52 -13.28
C VAL A 211 22.36 8.57 -12.72
N PHE A 212 21.54 8.21 -11.76
CA PHE A 212 20.67 9.13 -11.01
C PHE A 212 21.23 9.29 -9.59
N ILE A 213 21.36 10.53 -9.15
CA ILE A 213 21.91 10.97 -7.84
C ILE A 213 23.21 10.25 -7.43
N ASP A 214 24.07 9.96 -8.39
CA ASP A 214 25.38 9.27 -8.24
C ASP A 214 25.31 7.86 -7.61
N THR A 215 24.10 7.32 -7.42
CA THR A 215 23.86 6.07 -6.69
C THR A 215 23.22 5.01 -7.58
N PHE A 216 22.24 5.38 -8.40
CA PHE A 216 21.41 4.45 -9.17
C PHE A 216 21.88 4.41 -10.63
N TYR A 217 22.46 3.28 -11.04
CA TYR A 217 22.88 3.02 -12.41
C TYR A 217 21.69 2.48 -13.21
N PHE A 218 21.42 3.06 -14.38
CA PHE A 218 20.30 2.65 -15.20
C PHE A 218 20.62 1.39 -16.01
N MET A 219 19.73 0.42 -15.94
CA MET A 219 19.80 -0.85 -16.65
C MET A 219 18.78 -0.91 -17.78
N ASN A 220 19.10 -1.64 -18.84
CA ASN A 220 18.25 -1.76 -20.02
C ASN A 220 17.12 -2.78 -19.78
N ILE A 221 15.88 -2.29 -19.81
CA ILE A 221 14.66 -3.09 -19.57
C ILE A 221 14.15 -3.82 -20.83
N ALA A 222 14.85 -3.76 -21.95
CA ALA A 222 14.45 -4.45 -23.17
C ALA A 222 14.39 -5.98 -22.94
N GLU A 223 13.40 -6.64 -23.54
CA GLU A 223 13.23 -8.10 -23.46
C GLU A 223 14.51 -8.88 -23.87
N THR A 224 15.29 -8.31 -24.79
CA THR A 224 16.56 -8.88 -25.26
C THR A 224 17.73 -8.68 -24.29
N CYS A 225 17.56 -7.86 -23.25
CA CYS A 225 18.59 -7.63 -22.22
C CYS A 225 18.35 -8.55 -21.02
N PRO A 226 19.39 -9.21 -20.49
CA PRO A 226 19.22 -10.10 -19.32
C PRO A 226 18.68 -9.40 -18.07
N TRP A 227 18.85 -8.08 -17.92
CA TRP A 227 18.25 -7.31 -16.84
C TRP A 227 16.71 -7.46 -16.79
N HIS A 228 16.05 -7.56 -17.93
CA HIS A 228 14.60 -7.77 -18.00
C HIS A 228 14.17 -9.03 -17.20
N GLY A 229 14.83 -10.14 -17.45
CA GLY A 229 14.57 -11.39 -16.72
C GLY A 229 15.00 -11.32 -15.27
N HIS A 230 16.11 -10.64 -14.98
CA HIS A 230 16.66 -10.48 -13.64
C HIS A 230 15.68 -9.69 -12.73
N ILE A 231 15.17 -8.55 -13.19
CA ILE A 231 14.29 -7.73 -12.36
C ILE A 231 12.93 -8.41 -12.10
N ILE A 232 12.39 -9.13 -13.08
CA ILE A 232 11.18 -9.94 -12.91
C ILE A 232 11.39 -11.04 -11.86
N GLU A 233 12.57 -11.66 -11.84
CA GLU A 233 12.91 -12.66 -10.83
C GLU A 233 13.00 -12.03 -9.43
N GLN A 234 13.56 -10.80 -9.31
CA GLN A 234 13.54 -10.06 -8.04
C GLN A 234 12.10 -9.81 -7.57
N TYR A 235 11.18 -9.44 -8.46
CA TYR A 235 9.76 -9.25 -8.12
C TYR A 235 9.14 -10.55 -7.63
N ARG A 236 9.43 -11.69 -8.27
CA ARG A 236 8.96 -13.00 -7.84
C ARG A 236 9.44 -13.35 -6.43
N ASN A 237 10.72 -13.11 -6.13
CA ASN A 237 11.30 -13.36 -4.81
C ASN A 237 10.63 -12.49 -3.74
N VAL A 238 10.39 -11.21 -4.03
CA VAL A 238 9.67 -10.29 -3.14
C VAL A 238 8.29 -10.82 -2.77
N MET A 239 7.51 -11.25 -3.77
CA MET A 239 6.17 -11.81 -3.54
C MET A 239 6.21 -13.09 -2.72
N ALA A 240 7.20 -13.97 -3.00
CA ALA A 240 7.32 -15.27 -2.35
C ALA A 240 7.86 -15.18 -0.90
N GLU A 241 8.84 -14.32 -0.67
CA GLU A 241 9.61 -14.31 0.58
C GLU A 241 9.17 -13.25 1.58
N VAL A 242 8.65 -12.10 1.09
CA VAL A 242 8.26 -10.97 1.95
C VAL A 242 6.77 -10.92 2.20
N GLY A 243 5.95 -11.28 1.20
CA GLY A 243 4.49 -11.38 1.33
C GLY A 243 3.70 -10.18 0.83
N PHE A 244 4.28 -9.34 -0.03
CA PHE A 244 3.56 -8.28 -0.72
C PHE A 244 2.48 -8.83 -1.67
N ASP A 245 1.43 -8.04 -1.91
CA ASP A 245 0.36 -8.37 -2.85
C ASP A 245 0.69 -7.99 -4.30
N GLY A 246 1.69 -7.14 -4.51
CA GLY A 246 2.05 -6.66 -5.83
C GLY A 246 3.31 -5.80 -5.84
N ILE A 247 3.65 -5.30 -7.02
CA ILE A 247 4.82 -4.46 -7.25
C ILE A 247 4.39 -3.08 -7.74
N HIS A 248 4.91 -2.03 -7.09
CA HIS A 248 4.85 -0.67 -7.61
C HIS A 248 6.08 -0.40 -8.46
N MET A 249 5.91 -0.42 -9.78
CA MET A 249 6.98 -0.23 -10.75
C MET A 249 7.24 1.27 -10.99
N ASP A 250 8.34 1.80 -10.44
CA ASP A 250 8.72 3.20 -10.64
C ASP A 250 9.71 3.36 -11.79
N THR A 251 9.44 4.34 -12.64
CA THR A 251 10.24 4.62 -13.86
C THR A 251 10.99 5.95 -13.80
N TYR A 252 10.91 6.71 -12.68
CA TYR A 252 11.42 8.08 -12.56
C TYR A 252 10.92 9.06 -13.65
N GLY A 253 10.11 8.59 -14.62
CA GLY A 253 9.68 9.36 -15.79
C GLY A 253 10.80 9.80 -16.74
N TYR A 254 12.03 9.42 -16.50
CA TYR A 254 13.26 9.75 -17.23
C TYR A 254 14.27 8.59 -17.08
N PRO A 255 15.14 8.31 -18.11
CA PRO A 255 15.08 8.86 -19.47
C PRO A 255 13.97 8.24 -20.32
N LYS A 256 13.59 8.94 -21.41
CA LYS A 256 12.67 8.40 -22.42
C LYS A 256 13.41 7.55 -23.47
N THR A 257 14.61 7.99 -23.80
CA THR A 257 15.55 7.37 -24.75
C THR A 257 16.93 7.31 -24.13
N ALA A 258 17.71 6.29 -24.48
CA ALA A 258 19.07 6.10 -24.03
C ALA A 258 19.86 5.32 -25.11
N LEU A 259 21.14 5.08 -24.88
CA LEU A 259 21.93 4.13 -25.66
C LEU A 259 22.10 2.82 -24.86
N ASN A 260 22.10 1.68 -25.54
CA ASN A 260 22.58 0.44 -24.95
C ASN A 260 24.13 0.41 -24.93
N ALA A 261 24.71 -0.66 -24.40
CA ALA A 261 26.15 -0.81 -24.32
C ALA A 261 26.86 -0.86 -25.70
N ALA A 262 26.16 -1.25 -26.76
CA ALA A 262 26.67 -1.23 -28.14
C ALA A 262 26.59 0.17 -28.78
N GLY A 263 26.01 1.15 -28.09
CA GLY A 263 25.82 2.51 -28.61
C GLY A 263 24.56 2.67 -29.48
N GLU A 264 23.68 1.71 -29.47
CA GLU A 264 22.41 1.74 -30.23
C GLU A 264 21.30 2.42 -29.43
N PRO A 265 20.42 3.20 -30.07
CA PRO A 265 19.30 3.85 -29.39
C PRO A 265 18.31 2.85 -28.78
N CYS A 266 17.86 3.13 -27.55
CA CYS A 266 16.84 2.40 -26.84
C CYS A 266 15.65 3.32 -26.52
N GLU A 267 14.45 2.95 -26.92
CA GLU A 267 13.20 3.65 -26.63
C GLU A 267 12.51 3.01 -25.40
N LEU A 268 12.83 3.49 -24.19
CA LEU A 268 12.38 2.88 -22.92
C LEU A 268 10.85 2.89 -22.79
N LYS A 269 10.18 3.90 -23.33
CA LYS A 269 8.71 4.00 -23.34
C LYS A 269 8.03 2.85 -24.11
N GLU A 270 8.74 2.27 -25.10
CA GLU A 270 8.23 1.15 -25.90
C GLU A 270 8.52 -0.20 -25.23
N GLN A 271 9.54 -0.26 -24.36
CA GLN A 271 9.94 -1.48 -23.67
C GLN A 271 9.18 -1.70 -22.36
N LEU A 272 8.72 -0.64 -21.70
CA LEU A 272 8.03 -0.73 -20.42
C LEU A 272 6.73 -1.54 -20.47
N PRO A 273 5.84 -1.40 -21.48
CA PRO A 273 4.64 -2.22 -21.58
C PRO A 273 4.96 -3.72 -21.59
N LYS A 274 6.00 -4.13 -22.32
CA LYS A 274 6.44 -5.52 -22.38
C LYS A 274 6.93 -6.02 -21.02
N LEU A 275 7.71 -5.21 -20.31
CA LEU A 275 8.14 -5.54 -18.95
C LEU A 275 6.95 -5.74 -18.01
N ILE A 276 5.93 -4.90 -18.09
CA ILE A 276 4.70 -5.01 -17.30
C ILE A 276 3.95 -6.30 -17.64
N GLU A 277 3.76 -6.60 -18.93
CA GLU A 277 3.08 -7.82 -19.40
C GLU A 277 3.79 -9.08 -18.91
N ASP A 278 5.12 -9.16 -19.09
CA ASP A 278 5.92 -10.30 -18.69
C ASP A 278 5.98 -10.46 -17.17
N THR A 279 6.05 -9.34 -16.44
CA THR A 279 5.94 -9.34 -14.98
C THR A 279 4.59 -9.90 -14.56
N ALA A 280 3.49 -9.38 -15.09
CA ALA A 280 2.14 -9.86 -14.76
C ALA A 280 1.97 -11.36 -15.08
N ALA A 281 2.49 -11.82 -16.22
CA ALA A 281 2.44 -13.23 -16.61
C ALA A 281 3.22 -14.14 -15.66
N LYS A 282 4.35 -13.68 -15.13
CA LYS A 282 5.22 -14.46 -14.23
C LYS A 282 4.83 -14.41 -12.76
N LEU A 283 4.17 -13.32 -12.33
CA LEU A 283 3.73 -13.15 -10.94
C LEU A 283 2.35 -13.75 -10.65
N ARG A 284 1.62 -14.20 -11.66
CA ARG A 284 0.34 -14.89 -11.45
C ARG A 284 0.56 -16.15 -10.62
N VAL A 285 0.05 -16.15 -9.41
CA VAL A 285 0.07 -17.31 -8.50
C VAL A 285 -1.34 -17.87 -8.43
N GLY A 286 -1.59 -18.96 -9.13
CA GLY A 286 -2.93 -19.56 -9.25
C GLY A 286 -3.91 -18.67 -10.01
N ASP A 287 -5.20 -18.71 -9.66
CA ASP A 287 -6.28 -17.92 -10.30
C ASP A 287 -6.33 -16.45 -9.82
N ARG A 288 -5.34 -15.97 -9.07
CA ARG A 288 -5.28 -14.58 -8.62
C ARG A 288 -4.37 -13.76 -9.53
N GLU A 289 -4.90 -12.67 -10.08
CA GLU A 289 -4.05 -11.67 -10.72
C GLU A 289 -3.20 -10.94 -9.66
N PRO A 290 -1.91 -10.67 -9.93
CA PRO A 290 -1.10 -9.80 -9.08
C PRO A 290 -1.74 -8.41 -9.02
N ARG A 291 -1.71 -7.80 -7.85
CA ARG A 291 -2.25 -6.46 -7.60
C ARG A 291 -1.25 -5.38 -7.95
#